data_60471933b17538f2ec4752878013c9e4
#
_entry.id   60471933b17538f2ec4752878013c9e4
#
_cell.length_a   1.000
_cell.length_b   1.000
_cell.length_c   1.000
_cell.angle_alpha   90.00
_cell.angle_beta   90.00
_cell.angle_gamma   90.00
#
_symmetry.space_group_name_H-M   'P 1'
#
loop_
_entity.id
_entity.type
_entity.pdbx_description
1 polymer ?
#
loop_
_entity_poly.entity_id
_entity_poly.type
_entity_poly.pdbx_seq_one_letter_code
_entity_poly.pdbx_strand_id
1 'polypeptide(L)'
;MSTMNKSNSSARLIIVCGLPGSGKTTLAKCLEESLHAVRLSPDEWMDALSINLYDEENRARIESFQWKLGQRLLKLGLVVIIEWGTWGKSERDALREGARNLGAAVELHYLSAPPEILFKRIQRRNMENPPIKREDVLRWAEIIQIPTEEEMSLFDPASECNQNLETFFS
;
A
#
# COMPACT_ATOMS: atom_id res chain seq x y z
N MET A 1 -9.45 5.90 42.34
CA MET A 1 -8.69 4.95 41.51
C MET A 1 -9.33 4.94 40.14
N SER A 2 -8.72 5.67 39.21
CA SER A 2 -9.17 5.69 37.81
C SER A 2 -8.80 4.37 37.18
N THR A 3 -9.79 3.57 36.86
CA THR A 3 -9.64 2.43 35.95
C THR A 3 -9.29 3.01 34.59
N MET A 4 -8.00 2.93 34.20
CA MET A 4 -7.59 3.12 32.82
C MET A 4 -8.33 2.09 31.99
N ASN A 5 -9.37 2.55 31.29
CA ASN A 5 -10.00 1.83 30.20
C ASN A 5 -8.86 1.41 29.26
N LYS A 6 -8.59 0.12 29.15
CA LYS A 6 -7.82 -0.43 28.05
C LYS A 6 -8.57 -0.03 26.79
N SER A 7 -8.16 1.09 26.19
CA SER A 7 -8.60 1.44 24.86
C SER A 7 -8.30 0.24 23.97
N ASN A 8 -9.34 -0.33 23.43
CA ASN A 8 -9.24 -1.29 22.33
C ASN A 8 -8.25 -0.68 21.34
N SER A 9 -7.08 -1.28 21.20
CA SER A 9 -6.05 -0.75 20.31
C SER A 9 -6.67 -0.62 18.92
N SER A 10 -6.90 0.61 18.49
CA SER A 10 -7.38 0.90 17.13
C SER A 10 -6.25 0.77 16.11
N ALA A 11 -5.05 0.39 16.53
CA ALA A 11 -3.90 0.22 15.67
C ALA A 11 -4.18 -0.78 14.56
N ARG A 12 -3.96 -0.34 13.33
CA ARG A 12 -4.24 -1.11 12.13
C ARG A 12 -3.24 -0.78 11.05
N LEU A 13 -2.65 -1.81 10.45
CA LEU A 13 -1.87 -1.69 9.22
C LEU A 13 -2.75 -2.09 8.04
N ILE A 14 -2.79 -1.25 7.02
CA ILE A 14 -3.44 -1.54 5.75
C ILE A 14 -2.36 -1.60 4.68
N ILE A 15 -2.22 -2.74 4.03
CA ILE A 15 -1.28 -2.95 2.92
C ILE A 15 -2.06 -2.87 1.62
N VAL A 16 -1.72 -1.92 0.76
CA VAL A 16 -2.32 -1.77 -0.56
C VAL A 16 -1.33 -2.28 -1.61
N CYS A 17 -1.64 -3.42 -2.20
CA CYS A 17 -0.79 -4.20 -3.07
C CYS A 17 -1.31 -4.20 -4.51
N GLY A 18 -0.42 -4.19 -5.49
CA GLY A 18 -0.75 -4.30 -6.90
C GLY A 18 0.27 -3.61 -7.80
N LEU A 19 0.15 -3.83 -9.10
CA LEU A 19 1.01 -3.23 -10.11
C LEU A 19 0.76 -1.73 -10.31
N PRO A 20 1.69 -0.99 -10.90
CA PRO A 20 1.42 0.37 -11.37
C PRO A 20 0.16 0.44 -12.24
N GLY A 21 -0.64 1.47 -12.07
CA GLY A 21 -1.91 1.63 -12.80
C GLY A 21 -3.10 0.82 -12.25
N SER A 22 -2.92 0.00 -11.20
CA SER A 22 -4.01 -0.80 -10.61
C SER A 22 -5.01 -0.01 -9.76
N GLY A 23 -4.72 1.25 -9.42
CA GLY A 23 -5.60 2.09 -8.61
C GLY A 23 -5.24 2.16 -7.12
N LYS A 24 -4.04 1.70 -6.74
CA LYS A 24 -3.57 1.72 -5.33
C LYS A 24 -3.70 3.09 -4.69
N THR A 25 -3.18 4.12 -5.35
CA THR A 25 -3.17 5.49 -4.81
C THR A 25 -4.59 6.02 -4.60
N THR A 26 -5.50 5.72 -5.51
CA THR A 26 -6.91 6.13 -5.40
C THR A 26 -7.56 5.48 -4.18
N LEU A 27 -7.41 4.16 -4.02
CA LEU A 27 -7.92 3.44 -2.86
C LEU A 27 -7.26 3.92 -1.56
N ALA A 28 -5.93 4.03 -1.55
CA ALA A 28 -5.18 4.43 -0.36
C ALA A 28 -5.57 5.83 0.13
N LYS A 29 -5.76 6.79 -0.76
CA LYS A 29 -6.25 8.14 -0.41
C LYS A 29 -7.67 8.12 0.13
N CYS A 30 -8.55 7.33 -0.46
CA CYS A 30 -9.90 7.18 0.04
C CYS A 30 -9.94 6.56 1.45
N LEU A 31 -9.15 5.53 1.72
CA LEU A 31 -9.03 4.92 3.03
C LEU A 31 -8.37 5.89 4.05
N GLU A 32 -7.37 6.67 3.62
CA GLU A 32 -6.72 7.69 4.44
C GLU A 32 -7.74 8.69 5.00
N GLU A 33 -8.61 9.22 4.14
CA GLU A 33 -9.67 10.15 4.53
C GLU A 33 -10.74 9.46 5.40
N SER A 34 -11.24 8.30 4.96
CA SER A 34 -12.34 7.60 5.64
C SER A 34 -11.97 7.09 7.03
N LEU A 35 -10.73 6.70 7.25
CA LEU A 35 -10.23 6.11 8.48
C LEU A 35 -9.39 7.06 9.33
N HIS A 36 -9.18 8.30 8.87
CA HIS A 36 -8.23 9.25 9.48
C HIS A 36 -6.84 8.61 9.69
N ALA A 37 -6.36 7.92 8.65
CA ALA A 37 -5.13 7.15 8.66
C ALA A 37 -3.92 7.98 8.22
N VAL A 38 -2.72 7.46 8.46
CA VAL A 38 -1.48 8.00 7.92
C VAL A 38 -1.02 7.13 6.75
N ARG A 39 -0.97 7.70 5.55
CA ARG A 39 -0.55 7.00 4.35
C ARG A 39 0.94 7.22 4.09
N LEU A 40 1.65 6.13 3.82
CA LEU A 40 3.08 6.09 3.53
C LEU A 40 3.27 5.63 2.08
N SER A 41 3.57 6.59 1.20
CA SER A 41 3.80 6.38 -0.23
C SER A 41 5.25 6.75 -0.57
N PRO A 42 6.10 5.80 -1.00
CA PRO A 42 7.46 6.10 -1.40
C PRO A 42 7.51 7.05 -2.60
N ASP A 43 6.62 6.89 -3.55
CA ASP A 43 6.58 7.72 -4.76
C ASP A 43 6.37 9.20 -4.44
N GLU A 44 5.47 9.52 -3.51
CA GLU A 44 5.25 10.90 -3.08
C GLU A 44 6.48 11.49 -2.36
N TRP A 45 7.16 10.69 -1.55
CA TRP A 45 8.35 11.14 -0.85
C TRP A 45 9.53 11.31 -1.82
N MET A 46 9.69 10.41 -2.78
CA MET A 46 10.72 10.53 -3.82
C MET A 46 10.48 11.78 -4.67
N ASP A 47 9.25 12.02 -5.09
CA ASP A 47 8.89 13.21 -5.85
C ASP A 47 9.16 14.50 -5.06
N ALA A 48 8.70 14.57 -3.82
CA ALA A 48 8.93 15.73 -2.94
C ALA A 48 10.42 16.01 -2.67
N LEU A 49 11.26 14.96 -2.68
CA LEU A 49 12.70 15.07 -2.50
C LEU A 49 13.47 15.21 -3.82
N SER A 50 12.79 15.28 -4.96
CA SER A 50 13.38 15.30 -6.31
C SER A 50 14.28 14.09 -6.61
N ILE A 51 13.91 12.93 -6.09
CA ILE A 51 14.57 11.65 -6.34
C ILE A 51 13.88 10.97 -7.52
N ASN A 52 14.68 10.44 -8.45
CA ASN A 52 14.14 9.70 -9.59
C ASN A 52 13.38 8.45 -9.13
N LEU A 53 12.16 8.25 -9.64
CA LEU A 53 11.29 7.12 -9.28
C LEU A 53 11.89 5.73 -9.62
N TYR A 54 12.88 5.67 -10.51
CA TYR A 54 13.64 4.45 -10.85
C TYR A 54 14.87 4.21 -9.96
N ASP A 55 15.13 5.08 -8.99
CA ASP A 55 16.24 4.92 -8.04
C ASP A 55 15.85 3.90 -6.95
N GLU A 56 16.09 2.64 -7.24
CA GLU A 56 15.74 1.51 -6.38
C GLU A 56 16.45 1.56 -5.02
N GLU A 57 17.69 2.07 -4.97
CA GLU A 57 18.44 2.17 -3.70
C GLU A 57 17.80 3.20 -2.77
N ASN A 58 17.48 4.39 -3.27
CA ASN A 58 16.83 5.41 -2.48
C ASN A 58 15.37 5.03 -2.15
N ARG A 59 14.67 4.33 -3.05
CA ARG A 59 13.36 3.75 -2.78
C ARG A 59 13.41 2.82 -1.57
N ALA A 60 14.33 1.86 -1.56
CA ALA A 60 14.49 0.92 -0.45
C ALA A 60 14.81 1.62 0.88
N ARG A 61 15.62 2.68 0.85
CA ARG A 61 15.90 3.50 2.03
C ARG A 61 14.66 4.22 2.55
N ILE A 62 13.87 4.79 1.66
CA ILE A 62 12.61 5.48 1.99
C ILE A 62 11.61 4.50 2.58
N GLU A 63 11.41 3.35 1.98
CA GLU A 63 10.51 2.29 2.48
C GLU A 63 10.94 1.81 3.88
N SER A 64 12.24 1.59 4.09
CA SER A 64 12.79 1.24 5.41
C SER A 64 12.49 2.34 6.44
N PHE A 65 12.63 3.60 6.08
CA PHE A 65 12.34 4.72 6.95
C PHE A 65 10.84 4.86 7.24
N GLN A 66 10.02 4.71 6.21
CA GLN A 66 8.55 4.70 6.33
C GLN A 66 8.09 3.55 7.24
N TRP A 67 8.71 2.37 7.14
CA TRP A 67 8.35 1.26 8.03
C TRP A 67 8.67 1.56 9.50
N LYS A 68 9.83 2.15 9.78
CA LYS A 68 10.17 2.58 11.15
C LYS A 68 9.17 3.62 11.68
N LEU A 69 8.76 4.56 10.84
CA LEU A 69 7.73 5.53 11.19
C LEU A 69 6.37 4.84 11.40
N GLY A 70 5.97 3.96 10.49
CA GLY A 70 4.73 3.18 10.58
C GLY A 70 4.61 2.39 11.87
N GLN A 71 5.68 1.72 12.28
CA GLN A 71 5.72 0.99 13.56
C GLN A 71 5.52 1.92 14.77
N ARG A 72 6.09 3.11 14.74
CA ARG A 72 5.88 4.11 15.80
C ARG A 72 4.43 4.58 15.85
N LEU A 73 3.83 4.82 14.70
CA LEU A 73 2.42 5.22 14.59
C LEU A 73 1.47 4.11 15.05
N LEU A 74 1.75 2.85 14.69
CA LEU A 74 0.99 1.70 15.17
C LEU A 74 1.07 1.56 16.70
N LYS A 75 2.24 1.80 17.31
CA LYS A 75 2.40 1.81 18.78
C LYS A 75 1.57 2.91 19.46
N LEU A 76 1.27 3.99 18.76
CA LEU A 76 0.40 5.07 19.23
C LEU A 76 -1.10 4.76 19.00
N GLY A 77 -1.44 3.59 18.47
CA GLY A 77 -2.82 3.19 18.23
C GLY A 77 -3.41 3.75 16.93
N LEU A 78 -2.58 4.23 16.01
CA LEU A 78 -3.05 4.85 14.77
C LEU A 78 -3.23 3.83 13.64
N VAL A 79 -4.00 4.22 12.63
CA VAL A 79 -4.14 3.48 11.38
C VAL A 79 -3.06 3.94 10.41
N VAL A 80 -2.31 2.97 9.85
CA VAL A 80 -1.23 3.23 8.90
C VAL A 80 -1.54 2.52 7.59
N ILE A 81 -1.39 3.20 6.47
CA ILE A 81 -1.56 2.65 5.12
C ILE A 81 -0.19 2.62 4.44
N ILE A 82 0.20 1.44 3.95
CA ILE A 82 1.40 1.25 3.14
C ILE A 82 0.99 1.02 1.68
N GLU A 83 1.53 1.87 0.80
CA GLU A 83 1.27 1.86 -0.63
C GLU A 83 2.59 1.66 -1.41
N TRP A 84 3.27 0.52 -1.16
CA TRP A 84 4.60 0.26 -1.71
C TRP A 84 4.60 -0.65 -2.95
N GLY A 85 3.50 -1.19 -3.35
CA GLY A 85 3.43 -2.23 -4.35
C GLY A 85 3.42 -3.64 -3.73
N THR A 86 4.39 -3.98 -2.88
CA THR A 86 4.48 -5.23 -2.11
C THR A 86 4.20 -6.49 -2.95
N TRP A 87 4.98 -6.65 -4.04
CA TRP A 87 4.74 -7.70 -5.03
C TRP A 87 5.12 -9.09 -4.53
N GLY A 88 6.07 -9.18 -3.60
CA GLY A 88 6.51 -10.44 -3.03
C GLY A 88 5.68 -10.85 -1.81
N LYS A 89 5.33 -12.15 -1.71
CA LYS A 89 4.67 -12.69 -0.52
C LYS A 89 5.51 -12.47 0.74
N SER A 90 6.84 -12.64 0.66
CA SER A 90 7.75 -12.43 1.79
C SER A 90 7.72 -11.01 2.34
N GLU A 91 7.54 -10.00 1.48
CA GLU A 91 7.41 -8.60 1.90
C GLU A 91 6.10 -8.41 2.68
N ARG A 92 5.00 -8.94 2.15
CA ARG A 92 3.68 -8.87 2.81
C ARG A 92 3.67 -9.61 4.15
N ASP A 93 4.30 -10.79 4.21
CA ASP A 93 4.46 -11.56 5.46
C ASP A 93 5.26 -10.76 6.50
N ALA A 94 6.38 -10.17 6.13
CA ALA A 94 7.22 -9.39 7.04
C ALA A 94 6.46 -8.18 7.63
N LEU A 95 5.70 -7.47 6.80
CA LEU A 95 4.86 -6.35 7.24
C LEU A 95 3.75 -6.82 8.18
N ARG A 96 3.06 -7.91 7.81
CA ARG A 96 1.99 -8.50 8.63
C ARG A 96 2.52 -8.92 9.99
N GLU A 97 3.58 -9.69 10.03
CA GLU A 97 4.19 -10.17 11.28
C GLU A 97 4.70 -9.02 12.14
N GLY A 98 5.37 -8.04 11.53
CA GLY A 98 5.85 -6.86 12.23
C GLY A 98 4.71 -6.05 12.89
N ALA A 99 3.59 -5.87 12.20
CA ALA A 99 2.42 -5.18 12.75
C ALA A 99 1.70 -6.01 13.82
N ARG A 100 1.55 -7.33 13.60
CA ARG A 100 0.97 -8.26 14.60
C ARG A 100 1.76 -8.27 15.90
N ASN A 101 3.08 -8.24 15.82
CA ASN A 101 3.96 -8.18 17.01
C ASN A 101 3.77 -6.88 17.81
N LEU A 102 3.20 -5.84 17.20
CA LEU A 102 2.83 -4.59 17.86
C LEU A 102 1.36 -4.58 18.35
N GLY A 103 0.65 -5.70 18.17
CA GLY A 103 -0.76 -5.82 18.55
C GLY A 103 -1.74 -5.14 17.58
N ALA A 104 -1.29 -4.80 16.37
CA ALA A 104 -2.14 -4.19 15.36
C ALA A 104 -2.95 -5.22 14.57
N ALA A 105 -4.16 -4.85 14.15
CA ALA A 105 -4.87 -5.52 13.08
C ALA A 105 -4.15 -5.30 11.74
N VAL A 106 -4.26 -6.22 10.79
CA VAL A 106 -3.58 -6.09 9.49
C VAL A 106 -4.52 -6.48 8.36
N GLU A 107 -4.70 -5.59 7.42
CA GLU A 107 -5.48 -5.82 6.21
C GLU A 107 -4.58 -5.88 4.97
N LEU A 108 -5.00 -6.67 3.98
CA LEU A 108 -4.40 -6.67 2.64
C LEU A 108 -5.46 -6.35 1.59
N HIS A 109 -5.23 -5.28 0.85
CA HIS A 109 -6.02 -4.91 -0.31
C HIS A 109 -5.19 -5.18 -1.57
N TYR A 110 -5.53 -6.21 -2.31
CA TYR A 110 -4.91 -6.53 -3.59
C TYR A 110 -5.74 -6.01 -4.74
N LEU A 111 -5.14 -5.16 -5.55
CA LEU A 111 -5.76 -4.56 -6.73
C LEU A 111 -5.10 -5.09 -8.00
N SER A 112 -5.93 -5.57 -8.90
CA SER A 112 -5.47 -6.06 -10.21
C SER A 112 -6.34 -5.53 -11.34
N ALA A 113 -5.73 -5.47 -12.52
CA ALA A 113 -6.43 -5.24 -13.78
C ALA A 113 -5.64 -5.92 -14.91
N PRO A 114 -6.26 -6.21 -16.06
CA PRO A 114 -5.53 -6.72 -17.21
C PRO A 114 -4.37 -5.81 -17.61
N PRO A 115 -3.21 -6.36 -18.04
CA PRO A 115 -2.03 -5.56 -18.38
C PRO A 115 -2.30 -4.41 -19.36
N GLU A 116 -3.19 -4.61 -20.33
CA GLU A 116 -3.57 -3.58 -21.29
C GLU A 116 -4.30 -2.38 -20.63
N ILE A 117 -5.10 -2.66 -19.62
CA ILE A 117 -5.79 -1.62 -18.84
C ILE A 117 -4.79 -0.87 -17.96
N LEU A 118 -3.88 -1.60 -17.32
CA LEU A 118 -2.79 -0.99 -16.52
C LEU A 118 -1.96 -0.05 -17.39
N PHE A 119 -1.53 -0.52 -18.56
CA PHE A 119 -0.71 0.26 -19.48
C PHE A 119 -1.43 1.53 -19.96
N LYS A 120 -2.70 1.44 -20.36
CA LYS A 120 -3.50 2.61 -20.74
C LYS A 120 -3.59 3.65 -19.61
N ARG A 121 -3.80 3.21 -18.37
CA ARG A 121 -3.86 4.10 -17.21
C ARG A 121 -2.52 4.77 -16.93
N ILE A 122 -1.41 4.02 -17.03
CA ILE A 122 -0.04 4.55 -16.88
C ILE A 122 0.24 5.60 -17.94
N GLN A 123 -0.05 5.33 -19.21
CA GLN A 123 0.14 6.29 -20.30
C GLN A 123 -0.67 7.58 -20.09
N ARG A 124 -1.92 7.45 -19.62
CA ARG A 124 -2.80 8.60 -19.38
C ARG A 124 -2.25 9.53 -18.31
N ARG A 125 -1.68 9.00 -17.23
CA ARG A 125 -1.10 9.83 -16.16
C ARG A 125 0.26 10.42 -16.52
N ASN A 126 1.04 9.78 -17.38
CA ASN A 126 2.31 10.25 -17.95
C ASN A 126 3.28 10.86 -16.93
N MET A 127 3.50 10.18 -15.81
CA MET A 127 4.32 10.69 -14.70
C MET A 127 5.76 10.20 -14.72
N GLU A 128 6.04 9.12 -15.45
CA GLU A 128 7.34 8.44 -15.45
C GLU A 128 8.25 8.97 -16.57
N ASN A 129 9.54 9.20 -16.24
CA ASN A 129 10.58 9.55 -17.19
C ASN A 129 11.85 8.72 -16.94
N PRO A 130 12.25 7.81 -17.84
CA PRO A 130 11.61 7.51 -19.14
C PRO A 130 10.23 6.86 -19.01
N PRO A 131 9.37 6.97 -20.04
CA PRO A 131 8.03 6.37 -20.00
C PRO A 131 8.08 4.85 -19.84
N ILE A 132 7.13 4.32 -19.07
CA ILE A 132 6.92 2.87 -18.92
C ILE A 132 6.43 2.30 -20.26
N LYS A 133 7.03 1.19 -20.67
CA LYS A 133 6.67 0.47 -21.90
C LYS A 133 5.66 -0.64 -21.61
N ARG A 134 4.94 -1.06 -22.64
CA ARG A 134 3.99 -2.17 -22.55
C ARG A 134 4.65 -3.46 -22.07
N GLU A 135 5.86 -3.73 -22.57
CA GLU A 135 6.67 -4.91 -22.21
C GLU A 135 7.04 -4.93 -20.71
N ASP A 136 7.24 -3.76 -20.11
CA ASP A 136 7.51 -3.65 -18.68
C ASP A 136 6.30 -4.11 -17.87
N VAL A 137 5.09 -3.67 -18.25
CA VAL A 137 3.85 -4.05 -17.56
C VAL A 137 3.60 -5.56 -17.70
N LEU A 138 3.84 -6.15 -18.87
CA LEU A 138 3.71 -7.59 -19.08
C LEU A 138 4.69 -8.37 -18.19
N ARG A 139 5.96 -7.94 -18.15
CA ARG A 139 6.97 -8.55 -17.29
C ARG A 139 6.62 -8.46 -15.81
N TRP A 140 6.11 -7.33 -15.35
CA TRP A 140 5.69 -7.16 -13.96
C TRP A 140 4.50 -8.05 -13.59
N ALA A 141 3.58 -8.25 -14.53
CA ALA A 141 2.46 -9.17 -14.33
C ALA A 141 2.91 -10.63 -14.16
N GLU A 142 4.07 -11.02 -14.70
CA GLU A 142 4.67 -12.33 -14.49
C GLU A 142 5.44 -12.45 -13.18
N ILE A 143 5.98 -11.32 -12.67
CA ILE A 143 6.82 -11.28 -11.47
C ILE A 143 6.00 -11.20 -10.19
N ILE A 144 4.89 -10.46 -10.21
CA ILE A 144 4.07 -10.26 -9.01
C ILE A 144 3.53 -11.61 -8.47
N GLN A 145 3.75 -11.84 -7.20
CA GLN A 145 3.18 -13.00 -6.51
C GLN A 145 1.76 -12.65 -6.05
N ILE A 146 0.78 -13.07 -6.83
CA ILE A 146 -0.63 -12.82 -6.53
C ILE A 146 -0.99 -13.46 -5.20
N PRO A 147 -1.59 -12.74 -4.23
CA PRO A 147 -2.02 -13.32 -2.98
C PRO A 147 -3.03 -14.47 -3.22
N THR A 148 -2.76 -15.62 -2.62
CA THR A 148 -3.68 -16.77 -2.65
C THR A 148 -4.80 -16.59 -1.63
N GLU A 149 -5.87 -17.38 -1.75
CA GLU A 149 -6.95 -17.39 -0.74
C GLU A 149 -6.42 -17.77 0.65
N GLU A 150 -5.47 -18.70 0.70
CA GLU A 150 -4.80 -19.09 1.94
C GLU A 150 -4.04 -17.90 2.56
N GLU A 151 -3.27 -17.16 1.75
CA GLU A 151 -2.59 -15.95 2.22
C GLU A 151 -3.59 -14.89 2.70
N MET A 152 -4.65 -14.63 1.93
CA MET A 152 -5.69 -13.66 2.28
C MET A 152 -6.39 -14.00 3.61
N SER A 153 -6.53 -15.28 3.95
CA SER A 153 -7.13 -15.72 5.20
C SER A 153 -6.32 -15.34 6.45
N LEU A 154 -5.05 -14.96 6.29
CA LEU A 154 -4.16 -14.52 7.38
C LEU A 154 -4.36 -13.06 7.76
N PHE A 155 -5.12 -12.32 6.97
CA PHE A 155 -5.40 -10.89 7.18
C PHE A 155 -6.79 -10.68 7.78
N ASP A 156 -6.97 -9.54 8.43
CA ASP A 156 -8.28 -9.13 8.95
C ASP A 156 -9.20 -8.69 7.79
N PRO A 157 -10.53 -8.66 8.03
CA PRO A 157 -11.46 -8.18 7.03
C PRO A 157 -11.13 -6.77 6.55
N ALA A 158 -11.23 -6.57 5.24
CA ALA A 158 -10.88 -5.31 4.59
C ALA A 158 -11.85 -4.19 5.00
N SER A 159 -11.30 -3.03 5.33
CA SER A 159 -12.06 -1.79 5.51
C SER A 159 -12.62 -1.30 4.19
N GLU A 160 -13.83 -0.76 4.23
CA GLU A 160 -14.47 -0.20 3.04
C GLU A 160 -14.18 1.31 2.92
N CYS A 161 -14.04 1.76 1.68
CA CYS A 161 -14.02 3.17 1.36
C CYS A 161 -15.47 3.68 1.25
N ASN A 162 -15.80 4.71 1.99
CA ASN A 162 -17.14 5.31 1.97
C ASN A 162 -17.45 6.15 0.71
N GLN A 163 -16.50 6.27 -0.21
CA GLN A 163 -16.66 6.98 -1.47
C GLN A 163 -16.95 5.98 -2.60
N ASN A 164 -17.83 6.37 -3.52
CA ASN A 164 -18.17 5.55 -4.68
C ASN A 164 -16.96 5.54 -5.65
N LEU A 165 -16.10 4.52 -5.55
CA LEU A 165 -14.87 4.39 -6.34
C LEU A 165 -15.13 4.27 -7.85
N GLU A 166 -16.37 3.93 -8.26
CA GLU A 166 -16.74 3.81 -9.67
C GLU A 166 -16.51 5.11 -10.47
N THR A 167 -16.60 6.27 -9.81
CA THR A 167 -16.36 7.59 -10.43
C THR A 167 -14.90 7.86 -10.78
N PHE A 168 -13.95 7.12 -10.19
CA PHE A 168 -12.51 7.34 -10.39
C PHE A 168 -11.90 6.43 -11.46
N PHE A 169 -12.64 5.41 -11.90
CA PHE A 169 -12.16 4.43 -12.88
C PHE A 169 -12.81 4.61 -14.28
N SER A 170 -13.60 5.66 -14.46
CA SER A 170 -14.25 6.02 -15.73
C SER A 170 -13.34 6.78 -16.67
#